data_31e0c4683d3fd9a6c781263795facce0
#
_entry.id   31e0c4683d3fd9a6c781263795facce0
#
_cell.length_a   1.000
_cell.length_b   1.000
_cell.length_c   1.000
_cell.angle_alpha   90.00
_cell.angle_beta   90.00
_cell.angle_gamma   90.00
#
_symmetry.space_group_name_H-M   'P 1'
#
loop_
_entity.id
_entity.type
_entity.pdbx_description
1 polymer ?
#
loop_
_entity_poly.entity_id
_entity_poly.type
_entity_poly.pdbx_seq_one_letter_code
_entity_poly.pdbx_strand_id
1 'polypeptide(L)'
;MASLPAHAVCWSRPAAGGAEPKAWVLHDGKPGMRSQALGLAEATGCPFVEKPLRVYPPWSMLPPQLWLLPRYAISGGKSSLGPPWPDFVIACGRNAAIPALRIRRASGGRTLLAQIQDPRFRRSEFDLIVAPEHDRLRGPRVLVTRGAVHRVTAARLEAERRRFRSLAALPRPIVVALIGGANKAYRLTLQRLAEIADALAGLLTEHGGSLLLTPSRRTGERGTTLLRARLGGFPGAIWDGSGDNPYFAYLALADAILVTADSVSMISEAAATGKPVYVLNLDGGNAKFERFHAMMRAAGITRPFTGRIESWSYPIRDDTARAGATLRALVLTRIGRGERA
;
A
#
# COMPACT_ATOMS: atom_id res chain seq x y z
N MET A 1 23.35 15.17 -26.20
CA MET A 1 22.33 14.14 -26.38
C MET A 1 21.15 14.51 -25.48
N ALA A 2 20.01 14.81 -26.08
CA ALA A 2 18.90 15.48 -25.45
C ALA A 2 18.12 14.57 -24.49
N SER A 3 17.88 15.06 -23.27
CA SER A 3 16.98 14.46 -22.29
C SER A 3 15.52 14.64 -22.74
N LEU A 4 14.77 13.54 -22.85
CA LEU A 4 13.33 13.57 -23.09
C LEU A 4 12.61 14.07 -21.84
N PRO A 5 11.62 14.97 -21.96
CA PRO A 5 10.87 15.48 -20.83
C PRO A 5 9.90 14.43 -20.30
N ALA A 6 9.77 14.39 -18.96
CA ALA A 6 8.74 13.61 -18.29
C ALA A 6 7.36 14.07 -18.72
N HIS A 7 6.67 13.28 -19.54
CA HIS A 7 5.29 13.55 -19.93
C HIS A 7 4.39 13.43 -18.70
N ALA A 8 3.93 14.58 -18.19
CA ALA A 8 2.73 14.66 -17.40
C ALA A 8 1.58 14.14 -18.30
N VAL A 9 1.03 12.97 -17.96
CA VAL A 9 -0.15 12.44 -18.65
C VAL A 9 -1.33 13.31 -18.22
N CYS A 10 -1.58 14.34 -19.00
CA CYS A 10 -2.79 15.16 -18.92
C CYS A 10 -3.94 14.30 -19.45
N TRP A 11 -4.79 13.82 -18.58
CA TRP A 11 -5.98 13.07 -18.95
C TRP A 11 -6.98 14.06 -19.58
N SER A 12 -7.11 14.03 -20.90
CA SER A 12 -8.22 14.71 -21.59
C SER A 12 -9.53 14.10 -21.10
N ARG A 13 -10.48 14.96 -20.72
CA ARG A 13 -11.87 14.58 -20.41
C ARG A 13 -12.43 13.74 -21.56
N PRO A 14 -13.19 12.66 -21.28
CA PRO A 14 -13.92 11.98 -22.34
C PRO A 14 -14.88 12.95 -23.01
N ALA A 15 -15.06 12.80 -24.33
CA ALA A 15 -16.00 13.56 -25.12
C ALA A 15 -17.41 13.42 -24.52
N ALA A 16 -18.18 14.52 -24.66
CA ALA A 16 -19.48 14.76 -24.07
C ALA A 16 -20.46 13.56 -24.10
N GLY A 17 -21.08 13.26 -22.94
CA GLY A 17 -22.37 12.58 -22.85
C GLY A 17 -22.49 11.37 -21.93
N GLY A 18 -21.41 10.64 -21.62
CA GLY A 18 -21.48 9.45 -20.75
C GLY A 18 -21.19 9.77 -19.29
N ALA A 19 -21.99 9.23 -18.35
CA ALA A 19 -21.70 9.34 -16.92
C ALA A 19 -20.35 8.66 -16.60
N GLU A 20 -19.55 9.32 -15.75
CA GLU A 20 -18.23 8.81 -15.36
C GLU A 20 -18.37 7.48 -14.58
N PRO A 21 -17.62 6.41 -14.94
CA PRO A 21 -17.76 5.10 -14.29
C PRO A 21 -17.53 5.18 -12.78
N LYS A 22 -18.38 4.52 -12.00
CA LYS A 22 -18.33 4.52 -10.53
C LYS A 22 -17.75 3.22 -9.99
N ALA A 23 -16.85 3.31 -9.01
CA ALA A 23 -16.24 2.17 -8.36
C ALA A 23 -16.73 1.96 -6.93
N TRP A 24 -16.73 0.69 -6.48
CA TRP A 24 -16.68 0.34 -5.08
C TRP A 24 -15.31 -0.24 -4.73
N VAL A 25 -14.76 0.19 -3.58
CA VAL A 25 -13.44 -0.21 -3.10
C VAL A 25 -13.60 -1.04 -1.84
N LEU A 26 -13.33 -2.34 -1.94
CA LEU A 26 -13.51 -3.33 -0.88
C LEU A 26 -12.18 -3.71 -0.24
N HIS A 27 -12.06 -3.62 1.09
CA HIS A 27 -10.88 -4.05 1.85
C HIS A 27 -11.25 -4.40 3.30
N ASP A 28 -10.38 -5.12 4.01
CA ASP A 28 -10.61 -5.60 5.39
C ASP A 28 -10.19 -4.58 6.48
N GLY A 29 -10.04 -3.32 6.17
CA GLY A 29 -9.70 -2.24 7.10
C GLY A 29 -8.24 -2.20 7.56
N LYS A 30 -7.39 -3.17 7.20
CA LYS A 30 -5.97 -3.12 7.52
C LYS A 30 -5.29 -1.99 6.71
N PRO A 31 -4.43 -1.15 7.34
CA PRO A 31 -3.84 0.02 6.67
C PRO A 31 -3.19 -0.28 5.33
N GLY A 32 -2.35 -1.33 5.24
CA GLY A 32 -1.71 -1.70 3.98
C GLY A 32 -2.69 -2.18 2.89
N MET A 33 -3.79 -2.86 3.26
CA MET A 33 -4.83 -3.26 2.31
C MET A 33 -5.65 -2.06 1.85
N ARG A 34 -5.98 -1.16 2.78
CA ARG A 34 -6.66 0.10 2.48
C ARG A 34 -5.83 0.97 1.55
N SER A 35 -4.52 1.15 1.85
CA SER A 35 -3.61 1.93 1.01
C SER A 35 -3.52 1.38 -0.41
N GLN A 36 -3.41 0.07 -0.58
CA GLN A 36 -3.39 -0.58 -1.88
C GLN A 36 -4.71 -0.38 -2.65
N ALA A 37 -5.84 -0.62 -1.98
CA ALA A 37 -7.16 -0.51 -2.59
C ALA A 37 -7.47 0.92 -3.05
N LEU A 38 -7.23 1.90 -2.18
CA LEU A 38 -7.42 3.31 -2.49
C LEU A 38 -6.41 3.81 -3.53
N GLY A 39 -5.15 3.36 -3.46
CA GLY A 39 -4.13 3.73 -4.44
C GLY A 39 -4.51 3.32 -5.86
N LEU A 40 -5.01 2.10 -6.04
CA LEU A 40 -5.49 1.66 -7.34
C LEU A 40 -6.74 2.44 -7.78
N ALA A 41 -7.67 2.72 -6.85
CA ALA A 41 -8.88 3.49 -7.17
C ALA A 41 -8.55 4.92 -7.60
N GLU A 42 -7.72 5.62 -6.83
CA GLU A 42 -7.23 6.97 -7.15
C GLU A 42 -6.52 7.01 -8.51
N ALA A 43 -5.72 5.98 -8.81
CA ALA A 43 -5.00 5.87 -10.08
C ALA A 43 -5.91 5.63 -11.30
N THR A 44 -7.15 5.18 -11.12
CA THR A 44 -8.12 5.09 -12.22
C THR A 44 -8.66 6.48 -12.64
N GLY A 45 -8.60 7.46 -11.73
CA GLY A 45 -9.25 8.77 -11.92
C GLY A 45 -10.77 8.73 -11.91
N CYS A 46 -11.39 7.59 -11.59
CA CYS A 46 -12.85 7.45 -11.53
C CYS A 46 -13.36 7.73 -10.10
N PRO A 47 -14.59 8.27 -9.95
CA PRO A 47 -15.23 8.40 -8.66
C PRO A 47 -15.44 7.03 -8.01
N PHE A 48 -15.21 6.95 -6.70
CA PHE A 48 -15.35 5.70 -5.97
C PHE A 48 -15.98 5.87 -4.58
N VAL A 49 -16.55 4.79 -4.07
CA VAL A 49 -17.06 4.68 -2.71
C VAL A 49 -16.27 3.63 -1.96
N GLU A 50 -15.62 4.02 -0.87
CA GLU A 50 -14.92 3.10 0.02
C GLU A 50 -15.94 2.25 0.81
N LYS A 51 -15.79 0.93 0.78
CA LYS A 51 -16.63 -0.06 1.45
C LYS A 51 -15.77 -0.97 2.33
N PRO A 52 -15.38 -0.52 3.53
CA PRO A 52 -14.61 -1.35 4.45
C PRO A 52 -15.43 -2.56 4.89
N LEU A 53 -14.81 -3.73 4.85
CA LEU A 53 -15.42 -5.00 5.21
C LEU A 53 -14.94 -5.45 6.59
N ARG A 54 -15.86 -5.81 7.46
CA ARG A 54 -15.55 -6.50 8.70
C ARG A 54 -16.03 -7.93 8.59
N VAL A 55 -15.13 -8.90 8.71
CA VAL A 55 -15.46 -10.32 8.68
C VAL A 55 -15.58 -10.82 10.12
N TYR A 56 -16.73 -11.42 10.45
CA TYR A 56 -17.00 -11.93 11.79
C TYR A 56 -16.56 -13.40 11.98
N PRO A 57 -16.30 -13.85 13.22
CA PRO A 57 -16.22 -15.26 13.53
C PRO A 57 -17.56 -15.98 13.22
N PRO A 58 -17.53 -17.26 12.80
CA PRO A 58 -16.35 -18.10 12.59
C PRO A 58 -15.63 -17.85 11.25
N TRP A 59 -16.22 -17.07 10.32
CA TRP A 59 -15.70 -16.87 8.96
C TRP A 59 -14.31 -16.19 8.92
N SER A 60 -14.02 -15.31 9.88
CA SER A 60 -12.68 -14.68 9.97
C SER A 60 -11.54 -15.68 10.24
N MET A 61 -11.87 -16.87 10.79
CA MET A 61 -10.94 -17.95 11.09
C MET A 61 -10.80 -18.95 9.94
N LEU A 62 -11.76 -18.97 9.02
CA LEU A 62 -11.83 -19.92 7.90
C LEU A 62 -11.25 -19.29 6.62
N PRO A 63 -10.64 -20.12 5.75
CA PRO A 63 -10.35 -19.68 4.39
C PRO A 63 -11.65 -19.26 3.69
N PRO A 64 -11.64 -18.17 2.87
CA PRO A 64 -12.89 -17.69 2.23
C PRO A 64 -13.61 -18.71 1.37
N GLN A 65 -12.91 -19.74 0.86
CA GLN A 65 -13.47 -20.83 0.08
C GLN A 65 -14.46 -21.70 0.89
N LEU A 66 -14.26 -21.76 2.22
CA LEU A 66 -15.07 -22.54 3.17
C LEU A 66 -16.18 -21.72 3.85
N TRP A 67 -16.44 -20.51 3.38
CA TRP A 67 -17.48 -19.67 3.97
C TRP A 67 -18.87 -20.22 3.62
N LEU A 68 -19.47 -20.90 4.57
CA LEU A 68 -20.88 -21.24 4.54
C LEU A 68 -21.70 -19.96 4.77
N LEU A 69 -22.78 -19.78 4.00
CA LEU A 69 -23.68 -18.62 4.11
C LEU A 69 -22.94 -17.26 4.15
N PRO A 70 -22.08 -16.94 3.16
CA PRO A 70 -21.18 -15.78 3.22
C PRO A 70 -21.92 -14.43 3.34
N ARG A 71 -23.25 -14.40 3.16
CA ARG A 71 -24.09 -13.21 3.37
C ARG A 71 -24.10 -12.72 4.82
N TYR A 72 -23.82 -13.61 5.77
CA TYR A 72 -23.76 -13.30 7.21
C TYR A 72 -22.32 -13.05 7.71
N ALA A 73 -21.34 -13.39 6.89
CA ALA A 73 -19.93 -13.28 7.24
C ALA A 73 -19.41 -11.86 7.35
N ILE A 74 -20.15 -10.88 6.83
CA ILE A 74 -19.64 -9.52 6.59
C ILE A 74 -20.55 -8.50 7.25
N SER A 75 -19.98 -7.58 8.05
CA SER A 75 -20.69 -6.42 8.56
C SER A 75 -20.81 -5.32 7.51
N GLY A 76 -21.86 -4.60 7.63
CA GLY A 76 -22.31 -3.61 6.68
C GLY A 76 -23.69 -3.98 6.13
N GLY A 77 -24.17 -5.18 6.48
CA GLY A 77 -25.51 -5.66 6.15
C GLY A 77 -25.79 -5.76 4.64
N LYS A 78 -26.99 -6.15 4.29
CA LYS A 78 -27.46 -6.19 2.89
C LYS A 78 -27.46 -4.79 2.25
N SER A 79 -27.65 -3.74 3.02
CA SER A 79 -27.80 -2.34 2.57
C SER A 79 -26.51 -1.69 2.10
N SER A 80 -25.33 -2.07 2.64
CA SER A 80 -24.06 -1.47 2.24
C SER A 80 -23.48 -2.04 0.93
N LEU A 81 -23.91 -3.23 0.52
CA LEU A 81 -23.50 -3.92 -0.70
C LEU A 81 -24.71 -4.25 -1.60
N GLY A 82 -25.76 -3.46 -1.56
CA GLY A 82 -26.96 -3.53 -2.38
C GLY A 82 -26.95 -2.54 -3.55
N PRO A 83 -27.93 -2.64 -4.49
CA PRO A 83 -28.04 -1.72 -5.61
C PRO A 83 -28.23 -0.26 -5.15
N PRO A 84 -27.89 0.73 -6.02
CA PRO A 84 -27.42 0.56 -7.38
C PRO A 84 -25.99 0.02 -7.45
N TRP A 85 -25.78 -0.96 -8.37
CA TRP A 85 -24.48 -1.62 -8.52
C TRP A 85 -23.44 -0.68 -9.18
N PRO A 86 -22.16 -0.76 -8.76
CA PRO A 86 -21.10 0.02 -9.41
C PRO A 86 -20.73 -0.58 -10.77
N ASP A 87 -20.11 0.22 -11.63
CA ASP A 87 -19.59 -0.25 -12.92
C ASP A 87 -18.43 -1.23 -12.72
N PHE A 88 -17.59 -0.99 -11.67
CA PHE A 88 -16.53 -1.90 -11.29
C PHE A 88 -16.28 -1.93 -9.79
N VAL A 89 -15.64 -3.01 -9.36
CA VAL A 89 -15.22 -3.23 -7.97
C VAL A 89 -13.72 -3.44 -7.94
N ILE A 90 -13.05 -2.74 -7.04
CA ILE A 90 -11.66 -3.01 -6.64
C ILE A 90 -11.70 -3.73 -5.29
N ALA A 91 -11.29 -4.99 -5.27
CA ALA A 91 -11.23 -5.81 -4.06
C ALA A 91 -9.76 -6.05 -3.66
N CYS A 92 -9.41 -5.78 -2.40
CA CYS A 92 -8.05 -6.00 -1.90
C CYS A 92 -8.01 -7.10 -0.83
N GLY A 93 -7.16 -8.10 -1.11
CA GLY A 93 -6.98 -9.24 -0.24
C GLY A 93 -8.08 -10.30 -0.38
N ARG A 94 -7.84 -11.48 0.21
CA ARG A 94 -8.72 -12.66 0.06
C ARG A 94 -10.13 -12.46 0.62
N ASN A 95 -10.26 -11.72 1.71
CA ASN A 95 -11.54 -11.50 2.36
C ASN A 95 -12.49 -10.63 1.52
N ALA A 96 -11.96 -9.79 0.64
CA ALA A 96 -12.76 -8.94 -0.25
C ALA A 96 -13.19 -9.68 -1.54
N ALA A 97 -12.55 -10.79 -1.88
CA ALA A 97 -12.84 -11.52 -3.11
C ALA A 97 -14.26 -12.12 -3.16
N ILE A 98 -14.74 -12.71 -2.06
CA ILE A 98 -16.11 -13.29 -2.02
C ILE A 98 -17.20 -12.22 -2.16
N PRO A 99 -17.16 -11.11 -1.41
CA PRO A 99 -18.10 -10.00 -1.64
C PRO A 99 -18.09 -9.49 -3.08
N ALA A 100 -16.91 -9.31 -3.68
CA ALA A 100 -16.79 -8.88 -5.06
C ALA A 100 -17.48 -9.83 -6.04
N LEU A 101 -17.24 -11.15 -5.92
CA LEU A 101 -17.91 -12.17 -6.73
C LEU A 101 -19.44 -12.19 -6.54
N ARG A 102 -19.91 -11.91 -5.34
CA ARG A 102 -21.36 -11.80 -5.07
C ARG A 102 -21.97 -10.57 -5.74
N ILE A 103 -21.30 -9.42 -5.68
CA ILE A 103 -21.72 -8.20 -6.36
C ILE A 103 -21.85 -8.46 -7.86
N ARG A 104 -20.85 -9.11 -8.48
CA ARG A 104 -20.89 -9.47 -9.91
C ARG A 104 -22.12 -10.32 -10.24
N ARG A 105 -22.41 -11.36 -9.45
CA ARG A 105 -23.58 -12.21 -9.68
C ARG A 105 -24.87 -11.43 -9.50
N ALA A 106 -24.99 -10.64 -8.43
CA ALA A 106 -26.18 -9.87 -8.12
C ALA A 106 -26.42 -8.73 -9.14
N SER A 107 -25.38 -8.22 -9.77
CA SER A 107 -25.47 -7.24 -10.88
C SER A 107 -25.77 -7.88 -12.23
N GLY A 108 -26.01 -9.20 -12.30
CA GLY A 108 -26.19 -9.91 -13.57
C GLY A 108 -24.92 -9.93 -14.45
N GLY A 109 -23.75 -9.93 -13.84
CA GLY A 109 -22.46 -9.95 -14.54
C GLY A 109 -22.01 -8.60 -15.08
N ARG A 110 -22.76 -7.53 -14.86
CA ARG A 110 -22.44 -6.18 -15.39
C ARG A 110 -21.21 -5.55 -14.71
N THR A 111 -21.08 -5.68 -13.40
CA THR A 111 -19.96 -5.13 -12.64
C THR A 111 -18.65 -5.82 -12.98
N LEU A 112 -17.64 -5.07 -13.41
CA LEU A 112 -16.28 -5.56 -13.64
C LEU A 112 -15.54 -5.73 -12.31
N LEU A 113 -14.71 -6.78 -12.20
CA LEU A 113 -13.96 -7.08 -10.97
C LEU A 113 -12.46 -6.94 -11.18
N ALA A 114 -11.84 -6.04 -10.40
CA ALA A 114 -10.41 -5.97 -10.20
C ALA A 114 -10.03 -6.49 -8.80
N GLN A 115 -9.05 -7.38 -8.73
CA GLN A 115 -8.54 -7.94 -7.49
C GLN A 115 -7.10 -7.52 -7.28
N ILE A 116 -6.79 -7.00 -6.10
CA ILE A 116 -5.41 -6.76 -5.65
C ILE A 116 -4.96 -7.95 -4.81
N GLN A 117 -3.79 -8.49 -5.10
CA GLN A 117 -3.22 -9.74 -4.60
C GLN A 117 -3.96 -10.99 -5.11
N ASP A 118 -3.28 -12.14 -5.02
CA ASP A 118 -3.87 -13.42 -5.43
C ASP A 118 -5.08 -13.81 -4.57
N PRO A 119 -6.30 -13.92 -5.14
CA PRO A 119 -7.47 -14.38 -4.41
C PRO A 119 -7.36 -15.86 -4.00
N ARG A 120 -6.45 -16.63 -4.64
CA ARG A 120 -6.19 -18.08 -4.49
C ARG A 120 -7.31 -19.00 -4.96
N PHE A 121 -8.45 -18.46 -5.37
CA PHE A 121 -9.59 -19.21 -5.89
C PHE A 121 -10.32 -18.40 -6.94
N ARG A 122 -11.02 -19.07 -7.85
CA ARG A 122 -11.87 -18.45 -8.89
C ARG A 122 -11.20 -17.29 -9.63
N ARG A 123 -9.92 -17.41 -9.93
CA ARG A 123 -9.12 -16.36 -10.59
C ARG A 123 -9.70 -15.96 -11.95
N SER A 124 -10.33 -16.91 -12.67
CA SER A 124 -11.00 -16.68 -13.95
C SER A 124 -12.24 -15.79 -13.88
N GLU A 125 -12.82 -15.62 -12.68
CA GLU A 125 -13.98 -14.73 -12.48
C GLU A 125 -13.59 -13.26 -12.29
N PHE A 126 -12.30 -12.92 -12.20
CA PHE A 126 -11.81 -11.55 -12.15
C PHE A 126 -11.36 -11.08 -13.54
N ASP A 127 -11.71 -9.84 -13.87
CA ASP A 127 -11.35 -9.23 -15.15
C ASP A 127 -9.91 -8.72 -15.15
N LEU A 128 -9.41 -8.30 -13.95
CA LEU A 128 -8.03 -7.92 -13.71
C LEU A 128 -7.58 -8.41 -12.33
N ILE A 129 -6.39 -8.99 -12.24
CA ILE A 129 -5.71 -9.28 -10.98
C ILE A 129 -4.38 -8.52 -10.97
N VAL A 130 -4.22 -7.60 -10.03
CA VAL A 130 -2.96 -6.87 -9.81
C VAL A 130 -2.19 -7.61 -8.71
N ALA A 131 -1.08 -8.24 -9.08
CA ALA A 131 -0.31 -9.07 -8.17
C ALA A 131 1.18 -8.69 -8.18
N PRO A 132 1.83 -8.57 -7.00
CA PRO A 132 3.25 -8.34 -6.92
C PRO A 132 4.05 -9.54 -7.47
N GLU A 133 5.20 -9.27 -8.06
CA GLU A 133 6.07 -10.28 -8.69
C GLU A 133 6.46 -11.42 -7.74
N HIS A 134 6.70 -11.10 -6.47
CA HIS A 134 7.05 -12.09 -5.45
C HIS A 134 5.93 -13.09 -5.12
N ASP A 135 4.68 -12.84 -5.56
CA ASP A 135 3.56 -13.77 -5.48
C ASP A 135 3.61 -14.86 -6.56
N ARG A 136 4.47 -14.69 -7.59
CA ARG A 136 4.65 -15.63 -8.71
C ARG A 136 3.34 -15.94 -9.47
N LEU A 137 2.35 -15.05 -9.38
CA LEU A 137 1.12 -15.22 -10.14
C LEU A 137 1.33 -14.71 -11.58
N ARG A 138 0.90 -15.50 -12.56
CA ARG A 138 0.93 -15.18 -13.98
C ARG A 138 -0.38 -15.61 -14.63
N GLY A 139 -0.71 -14.99 -15.76
CA GLY A 139 -1.91 -15.32 -16.54
C GLY A 139 -2.37 -14.16 -17.39
N PRO A 140 -3.33 -14.38 -18.31
CA PRO A 140 -3.77 -13.36 -19.27
C PRO A 140 -4.49 -12.17 -18.63
N ARG A 141 -5.03 -12.34 -17.41
CA ARG A 141 -5.73 -11.30 -16.64
C ARG A 141 -4.89 -10.79 -15.46
N VAL A 142 -3.59 -11.12 -15.42
CA VAL A 142 -2.70 -10.77 -14.32
C VAL A 142 -1.77 -9.65 -14.75
N LEU A 143 -1.90 -8.50 -14.10
CA LEU A 143 -0.93 -7.42 -14.19
C LEU A 143 0.07 -7.57 -13.05
N VAL A 144 1.32 -7.83 -13.41
CA VAL A 144 2.40 -8.00 -12.44
C VAL A 144 3.01 -6.65 -12.11
N THR A 145 3.15 -6.37 -10.79
CA THR A 145 3.81 -5.18 -10.27
C THR A 145 5.10 -5.57 -9.56
N ARG A 146 6.08 -4.67 -9.46
CA ARG A 146 7.31 -4.94 -8.70
C ARG A 146 6.98 -5.12 -7.20
N GLY A 147 6.31 -4.14 -6.61
CA GLY A 147 5.85 -4.16 -5.22
C GLY A 147 4.34 -4.07 -5.10
N ALA A 148 3.88 -3.72 -3.91
CA ALA A 148 2.47 -3.40 -3.69
C ALA A 148 2.10 -2.09 -4.38
N VAL A 149 0.91 -1.99 -4.97
CA VAL A 149 0.31 -0.72 -5.38
C VAL A 149 0.03 0.14 -4.13
N HIS A 150 0.06 1.46 -4.27
CA HIS A 150 0.06 2.38 -3.13
C HIS A 150 -0.51 3.75 -3.52
N ARG A 151 -0.66 4.62 -2.51
CA ARG A 151 -1.16 5.99 -2.67
C ARG A 151 -0.06 7.05 -2.83
N VAL A 152 1.20 6.68 -2.87
CA VAL A 152 2.32 7.62 -3.02
C VAL A 152 2.35 8.12 -4.45
N THR A 153 2.19 9.43 -4.61
CA THR A 153 2.33 10.17 -5.87
C THR A 153 3.09 11.47 -5.60
N ALA A 154 3.76 12.03 -6.59
CA ALA A 154 4.47 13.31 -6.45
C ALA A 154 3.54 14.43 -5.94
N ALA A 155 2.32 14.50 -6.47
CA ALA A 155 1.33 15.49 -6.05
C ALA A 155 0.92 15.34 -4.58
N ARG A 156 0.71 14.09 -4.12
CA ARG A 156 0.39 13.82 -2.70
C ARG A 156 1.56 14.15 -1.79
N LEU A 157 2.77 13.74 -2.13
CA LEU A 157 3.95 14.06 -1.33
C LEU A 157 4.15 15.56 -1.19
N GLU A 158 3.98 16.33 -2.27
CA GLU A 158 4.09 17.78 -2.23
C GLU A 158 2.97 18.44 -1.41
N ALA A 159 1.73 17.96 -1.54
CA ALA A 159 0.61 18.46 -0.72
C ALA A 159 0.84 18.24 0.79
N GLU A 160 1.30 17.04 1.17
CA GLU A 160 1.56 16.70 2.56
C GLU A 160 2.81 17.42 3.10
N ARG A 161 3.84 17.64 2.28
CA ARG A 161 4.99 18.48 2.62
C ARG A 161 4.57 19.90 3.00
N ARG A 162 3.64 20.49 2.25
CA ARG A 162 3.09 21.83 2.55
C ARG A 162 2.25 21.83 3.81
N ARG A 163 1.45 20.79 4.01
CA ARG A 163 0.58 20.63 5.19
C ARG A 163 1.38 20.57 6.49
N PHE A 164 2.51 19.85 6.47
CA PHE A 164 3.41 19.65 7.61
C PHE A 164 4.71 20.47 7.47
N ARG A 165 4.60 21.71 6.98
CA ARG A 165 5.77 22.56 6.67
C ARG A 165 6.72 22.81 7.86
N SER A 166 6.23 22.75 9.10
CA SER A 166 7.07 22.87 10.30
C SER A 166 8.14 21.78 10.40
N LEU A 167 7.85 20.58 9.90
CA LEU A 167 8.80 19.47 9.88
C LEU A 167 9.93 19.68 8.85
N ALA A 168 9.72 20.53 7.86
CA ALA A 168 10.75 20.84 6.85
C ALA A 168 11.90 21.69 7.40
N ALA A 169 11.71 22.34 8.55
CA ALA A 169 12.73 23.14 9.24
C ALA A 169 13.66 22.29 10.13
N LEU A 170 13.42 21.00 10.25
CA LEU A 170 14.23 20.09 11.05
C LEU A 170 15.66 19.99 10.50
N PRO A 171 16.67 19.82 11.39
CA PRO A 171 18.06 19.58 10.98
C PRO A 171 18.19 18.40 10.01
N ARG A 172 19.03 18.55 9.00
CA ARG A 172 19.31 17.49 8.03
C ARG A 172 20.58 16.71 8.38
N PRO A 173 20.67 15.43 8.00
CA PRO A 173 19.70 14.67 7.21
C PRO A 173 18.42 14.31 8.01
N ILE A 174 17.26 14.30 7.34
CA ILE A 174 16.01 13.81 7.92
C ILE A 174 15.92 12.31 7.65
N VAL A 175 16.08 11.52 8.69
CA VAL A 175 15.94 10.07 8.65
C VAL A 175 14.50 9.70 9.01
N VAL A 176 13.86 8.91 8.15
CA VAL A 176 12.51 8.40 8.41
C VAL A 176 12.56 6.94 8.79
N ALA A 177 11.97 6.57 9.94
CA ALA A 177 11.87 5.20 10.38
C ALA A 177 10.40 4.72 10.39
N LEU A 178 10.09 3.72 9.54
CA LEU A 178 8.80 3.09 9.44
C LEU A 178 8.83 1.74 10.16
N ILE A 179 8.27 1.69 11.37
CA ILE A 179 8.34 0.53 12.24
C ILE A 179 7.06 -0.30 12.12
N GLY A 180 7.16 -1.47 11.56
CA GLY A 180 6.08 -2.45 11.46
C GLY A 180 5.83 -3.19 12.76
N GLY A 181 5.83 -4.51 12.70
CA GLY A 181 5.63 -5.34 13.88
C GLY A 181 5.44 -6.81 13.54
N ALA A 182 5.15 -7.61 14.54
CA ALA A 182 4.96 -9.05 14.36
C ALA A 182 3.83 -9.36 13.36
N ASN A 183 4.04 -10.40 12.58
CA ASN A 183 3.05 -10.98 11.68
C ASN A 183 3.23 -12.51 11.60
N LYS A 184 2.59 -13.19 10.65
CA LYS A 184 2.73 -14.66 10.49
C LYS A 184 4.14 -15.11 10.07
N ALA A 185 4.98 -14.23 9.54
CA ALA A 185 6.31 -14.55 9.06
C ALA A 185 7.41 -13.96 9.95
N TYR A 186 7.17 -12.81 10.56
CA TYR A 186 8.17 -12.09 11.34
C TYR A 186 7.77 -11.90 12.79
N ARG A 187 8.76 -11.89 13.67
CA ARG A 187 8.63 -11.53 15.09
C ARG A 187 9.35 -10.21 15.33
N LEU A 188 8.73 -9.34 16.11
CA LEU A 188 9.35 -8.12 16.63
C LEU A 188 9.27 -8.20 18.16
N THR A 189 10.37 -8.60 18.78
CA THR A 189 10.54 -8.61 20.25
C THR A 189 10.93 -7.21 20.74
N LEU A 190 10.70 -6.93 22.02
CA LEU A 190 11.18 -5.68 22.63
C LEU A 190 12.70 -5.56 22.58
N GLN A 191 13.42 -6.68 22.73
CA GLN A 191 14.87 -6.71 22.58
C GLN A 191 15.28 -6.28 21.16
N ARG A 192 14.70 -6.88 20.13
CA ARG A 192 15.00 -6.51 18.73
C ARG A 192 14.66 -5.06 18.42
N LEU A 193 13.54 -4.57 18.99
CA LEU A 193 13.15 -3.16 18.85
C LEU A 193 14.13 -2.24 19.57
N ALA A 194 14.68 -2.65 20.73
CA ALA A 194 15.72 -1.91 21.45
C ALA A 194 17.00 -1.81 20.60
N GLU A 195 17.45 -2.92 20.01
CA GLU A 195 18.62 -2.95 19.11
C GLU A 195 18.43 -2.01 17.91
N ILE A 196 17.24 -1.98 17.33
CA ILE A 196 16.88 -1.04 16.24
C ILE A 196 16.95 0.40 16.74
N ALA A 197 16.40 0.68 17.92
CA ALA A 197 16.41 2.02 18.50
C ALA A 197 17.83 2.47 18.81
N ASP A 198 18.68 1.60 19.36
CA ASP A 198 20.09 1.90 19.66
C ASP A 198 20.89 2.17 18.38
N ALA A 199 20.64 1.40 17.31
CA ALA A 199 21.29 1.64 16.01
C ALA A 199 20.86 2.98 15.38
N LEU A 200 19.58 3.38 15.55
CA LEU A 200 19.08 4.69 15.13
C LEU A 200 19.68 5.82 15.98
N ALA A 201 19.77 5.64 17.29
CA ALA A 201 20.40 6.60 18.18
C ALA A 201 21.89 6.78 17.86
N GLY A 202 22.62 5.69 17.62
CA GLY A 202 24.01 5.72 17.18
C GLY A 202 24.20 6.50 15.87
N LEU A 203 23.35 6.24 14.88
CA LEU A 203 23.35 6.99 13.60
C LEU A 203 23.19 8.49 13.82
N LEU A 204 22.20 8.91 14.62
CA LEU A 204 21.93 10.33 14.90
C LEU A 204 23.02 10.99 15.75
N THR A 205 23.63 10.25 16.65
CA THR A 205 24.75 10.74 17.45
C THR A 205 26.02 10.96 16.61
N GLU A 206 26.29 10.04 15.66
CA GLU A 206 27.48 10.11 14.80
C GLU A 206 27.32 11.16 13.68
N HIS A 207 26.13 11.25 13.08
CA HIS A 207 25.92 12.07 11.86
C HIS A 207 25.04 13.31 12.08
N GLY A 208 24.45 13.47 13.25
CA GLY A 208 23.44 14.52 13.49
C GLY A 208 22.15 14.29 12.72
N GLY A 209 21.40 15.37 12.50
CA GLY A 209 20.15 15.35 11.76
C GLY A 209 18.93 15.12 12.63
N SER A 210 17.84 14.62 12.02
CA SER A 210 16.55 14.48 12.69
C SER A 210 15.90 13.13 12.38
N LEU A 211 15.07 12.65 13.30
CA LEU A 211 14.30 11.41 13.15
C LEU A 211 12.81 11.70 13.04
N LEU A 212 12.18 11.23 11.97
CA LEU A 212 10.73 11.14 11.86
C LEU A 212 10.31 9.68 11.91
N LEU A 213 9.66 9.26 12.98
CA LEU A 213 9.34 7.85 13.22
C LEU A 213 7.82 7.62 13.30
N THR A 214 7.36 6.62 12.59
CA THR A 214 5.97 6.14 12.72
C THR A 214 5.94 4.66 13.09
N PRO A 215 5.45 4.34 14.30
CA PRO A 215 5.16 2.95 14.67
C PRO A 215 3.84 2.52 14.06
N SER A 216 3.74 1.26 13.68
CA SER A 216 2.48 0.67 13.25
C SER A 216 1.65 0.20 14.46
N ARG A 217 0.37 -0.10 14.23
CA ARG A 217 -0.47 -0.75 15.26
C ARG A 217 0.13 -2.06 15.79
N ARG A 218 0.94 -2.77 14.97
CA ARG A 218 1.58 -4.03 15.33
C ARG A 218 2.84 -3.86 16.18
N THR A 219 3.38 -2.66 16.24
CA THR A 219 4.49 -2.30 17.15
C THR A 219 4.02 -2.37 18.60
N GLY A 220 2.75 -2.04 18.85
CA GLY A 220 2.10 -2.08 20.17
C GLY A 220 2.55 -0.94 21.09
N GLU A 221 1.82 -0.76 22.18
CA GLU A 221 2.07 0.33 23.14
C GLU A 221 3.45 0.24 23.80
N ARG A 222 3.82 -0.97 24.29
CA ARG A 222 5.13 -1.19 24.91
C ARG A 222 6.29 -0.87 23.96
N GLY A 223 6.15 -1.26 22.69
CA GLY A 223 7.14 -0.95 21.67
C GLY A 223 7.25 0.55 21.40
N THR A 224 6.11 1.23 21.29
CA THR A 224 6.08 2.69 21.10
C THR A 224 6.69 3.44 22.28
N THR A 225 6.41 3.01 23.52
CA THR A 225 7.01 3.57 24.74
C THR A 225 8.53 3.40 24.74
N LEU A 226 9.02 2.22 24.38
CA LEU A 226 10.47 1.95 24.28
C LEU A 226 11.13 2.88 23.23
N LEU A 227 10.53 3.02 22.05
CA LEU A 227 11.05 3.90 21.00
C LEU A 227 11.11 5.36 21.49
N ARG A 228 10.10 5.85 22.17
CA ARG A 228 10.10 7.20 22.75
C ARG A 228 11.15 7.38 23.81
N ALA A 229 11.30 6.42 24.70
CA ALA A 229 12.30 6.50 25.76
C ALA A 229 13.75 6.59 25.21
N ARG A 230 14.04 5.89 24.10
CA ARG A 230 15.38 5.85 23.52
C ARG A 230 15.66 6.93 22.50
N LEU A 231 14.64 7.38 21.77
CA LEU A 231 14.80 8.25 20.62
C LEU A 231 14.16 9.63 20.78
N GLY A 232 13.36 9.85 21.82
CA GLY A 232 12.65 11.11 22.05
C GLY A 232 13.54 12.31 22.39
N GLY A 233 14.81 12.09 22.71
CA GLY A 233 15.79 13.17 22.97
C GLY A 233 16.44 13.74 21.70
N PHE A 234 16.26 13.09 20.53
CA PHE A 234 16.79 13.58 19.27
C PHE A 234 15.83 14.57 18.58
N PRO A 235 16.35 15.49 17.75
CA PRO A 235 15.48 16.35 16.94
C PRO A 235 14.55 15.51 16.05
N GLY A 236 13.27 15.90 15.96
CA GLY A 236 12.31 15.17 15.11
C GLY A 236 10.96 14.97 15.75
N ALA A 237 10.26 13.90 15.34
CA ALA A 237 8.96 13.54 15.87
C ALA A 237 8.71 12.02 15.80
N ILE A 238 8.10 11.49 16.84
CA ILE A 238 7.59 10.12 16.89
C ILE A 238 6.08 10.21 16.93
N TRP A 239 5.41 9.80 15.85
CA TRP A 239 3.95 9.84 15.79
C TRP A 239 3.32 8.92 16.83
N ASP A 240 2.34 9.44 17.55
CA ASP A 240 1.71 8.74 18.66
C ASP A 240 0.40 8.04 18.32
N GLY A 241 -0.03 8.16 17.07
CA GLY A 241 -1.30 7.61 16.62
C GLY A 241 -2.47 8.58 16.76
N SER A 242 -2.25 9.77 17.33
CA SER A 242 -3.25 10.83 17.49
C SER A 242 -3.16 11.89 16.39
N GLY A 243 -4.24 12.61 16.18
CA GLY A 243 -4.29 13.69 15.20
C GLY A 243 -4.12 13.23 13.75
N ASP A 244 -3.70 14.15 12.91
CA ASP A 244 -3.46 13.90 11.51
C ASP A 244 -2.21 13.03 11.31
N ASN A 245 -2.36 11.95 10.54
CA ASN A 245 -1.26 11.04 10.30
C ASN A 245 -0.22 11.66 9.35
N PRO A 246 1.01 11.93 9.82
CA PRO A 246 2.05 12.60 9.03
C PRO A 246 2.80 11.67 8.07
N TYR A 247 2.35 10.44 7.88
CA TYR A 247 3.05 9.38 7.15
C TYR A 247 3.59 9.83 5.78
N PHE A 248 2.73 10.45 4.96
CA PHE A 248 3.15 10.92 3.63
C PHE A 248 4.06 12.15 3.70
N ALA A 249 3.89 13.00 4.70
CA ALA A 249 4.81 14.12 4.95
C ALA A 249 6.20 13.61 5.33
N TYR A 250 6.28 12.57 6.17
CA TYR A 250 7.56 11.94 6.51
C TYR A 250 8.23 11.39 5.25
N LEU A 251 7.51 10.64 4.42
CA LEU A 251 8.04 10.15 3.14
C LEU A 251 8.52 11.29 2.22
N ALA A 252 7.78 12.41 2.18
CA ALA A 252 8.12 13.57 1.35
C ALA A 252 9.39 14.30 1.81
N LEU A 253 9.64 14.33 3.12
CA LEU A 253 10.73 15.08 3.74
C LEU A 253 12.03 14.27 3.88
N ALA A 254 11.96 12.94 3.79
CA ALA A 254 13.07 12.03 4.02
C ALA A 254 14.29 12.33 3.13
N ASP A 255 15.49 12.22 3.70
CA ASP A 255 16.74 12.04 2.98
C ASP A 255 17.09 10.55 2.87
N ALA A 256 16.74 9.76 3.89
CA ALA A 256 16.81 8.30 3.90
C ALA A 256 15.61 7.70 4.63
N ILE A 257 15.15 6.54 4.19
CA ILE A 257 13.99 5.86 4.77
C ILE A 257 14.40 4.46 5.25
N LEU A 258 14.18 4.18 6.52
CA LEU A 258 14.43 2.89 7.14
C LEU A 258 13.10 2.18 7.40
N VAL A 259 12.96 0.95 6.93
CA VAL A 259 11.69 0.22 7.01
C VAL A 259 11.94 -1.18 7.56
N THR A 260 11.14 -1.64 8.53
CA THR A 260 11.23 -3.02 9.03
C THR A 260 10.83 -4.03 7.95
N ALA A 261 11.52 -5.16 7.92
CA ALA A 261 11.42 -6.20 6.87
C ALA A 261 10.02 -6.82 6.69
N ASP A 262 9.15 -6.69 7.68
CA ASP A 262 7.81 -7.30 7.72
C ASP A 262 6.77 -6.63 6.82
N SER A 263 7.08 -5.47 6.21
CA SER A 263 6.07 -4.67 5.53
C SER A 263 6.37 -4.42 4.05
N VAL A 264 5.84 -5.29 3.19
CA VAL A 264 5.87 -5.09 1.73
C VAL A 264 5.27 -3.74 1.32
N SER A 265 4.14 -3.33 1.94
CA SER A 265 3.49 -2.05 1.60
C SER A 265 4.37 -0.85 1.91
N MET A 266 4.90 -0.74 3.14
CA MET A 266 5.75 0.40 3.51
C MET A 266 7.05 0.46 2.69
N ILE A 267 7.67 -0.70 2.39
CA ILE A 267 8.85 -0.72 1.52
C ILE A 267 8.50 -0.28 0.09
N SER A 268 7.34 -0.68 -0.44
CA SER A 268 6.88 -0.25 -1.77
C SER A 268 6.56 1.25 -1.80
N GLU A 269 5.94 1.77 -0.75
CA GLU A 269 5.65 3.19 -0.58
C GLU A 269 6.93 4.02 -0.43
N ALA A 270 7.90 3.56 0.35
CA ALA A 270 9.21 4.17 0.46
C ALA A 270 9.95 4.18 -0.88
N ALA A 271 9.95 3.06 -1.60
CA ALA A 271 10.58 2.93 -2.93
C ALA A 271 10.01 3.89 -3.97
N ALA A 272 8.74 4.25 -3.87
CA ALA A 272 8.09 5.20 -4.77
C ALA A 272 8.55 6.65 -4.60
N THR A 273 9.25 6.96 -3.50
CA THR A 273 9.82 8.29 -3.26
C THR A 273 11.13 8.55 -4.02
N GLY A 274 11.80 7.50 -4.50
CA GLY A 274 13.14 7.59 -5.10
C GLY A 274 14.27 7.83 -4.10
N LYS A 275 13.96 7.86 -2.80
CA LYS A 275 14.94 8.07 -1.71
C LYS A 275 15.64 6.76 -1.36
N PRO A 276 16.87 6.79 -0.82
CA PRO A 276 17.53 5.62 -0.24
C PRO A 276 16.63 4.88 0.76
N VAL A 277 16.40 3.57 0.53
CA VAL A 277 15.56 2.74 1.38
C VAL A 277 16.39 1.64 2.05
N TYR A 278 16.44 1.66 3.36
CA TYR A 278 17.11 0.63 4.16
C TYR A 278 16.11 -0.32 4.80
N VAL A 279 16.47 -1.59 4.82
CA VAL A 279 15.66 -2.62 5.49
C VAL A 279 16.23 -2.91 6.86
N LEU A 280 15.41 -2.71 7.88
CA LEU A 280 15.67 -3.11 9.25
C LEU A 280 15.24 -4.57 9.43
N ASN A 281 16.20 -5.46 9.58
CA ASN A 281 15.94 -6.90 9.71
C ASN A 281 15.17 -7.21 10.99
N LEU A 282 14.27 -8.19 10.88
CA LEU A 282 13.51 -8.78 11.99
C LEU A 282 13.74 -10.28 12.02
N ASP A 283 13.43 -10.91 13.16
CA ASP A 283 13.52 -12.36 13.30
C ASP A 283 12.42 -13.07 12.51
N GLY A 284 12.80 -14.14 11.81
CA GLY A 284 11.89 -14.93 11.00
C GLY A 284 12.02 -14.62 9.52
N GLY A 285 10.90 -14.65 8.83
CA GLY A 285 10.80 -14.55 7.38
C GLY A 285 10.14 -15.77 6.77
N ASN A 286 9.95 -15.77 5.47
CA ASN A 286 9.56 -16.92 4.67
C ASN A 286 9.95 -16.68 3.21
N ALA A 287 9.90 -17.73 2.40
CA ALA A 287 10.30 -17.68 1.00
C ALA A 287 9.61 -16.57 0.16
N LYS A 288 8.38 -16.15 0.51
CA LYS A 288 7.69 -15.04 -0.17
C LYS A 288 8.36 -13.70 0.14
N PHE A 289 8.65 -13.42 1.40
CA PHE A 289 9.35 -12.20 1.81
C PHE A 289 10.80 -12.18 1.33
N GLU A 290 11.48 -13.32 1.37
CA GLU A 290 12.85 -13.43 0.86
C GLU A 290 12.93 -13.07 -0.62
N ARG A 291 12.00 -13.59 -1.45
CA ARG A 291 11.89 -13.20 -2.86
C ARG A 291 11.66 -11.71 -3.04
N PHE A 292 10.76 -11.12 -2.24
CA PHE A 292 10.50 -9.69 -2.29
C PHE A 292 11.75 -8.87 -1.98
N HIS A 293 12.42 -9.16 -0.87
CA HIS A 293 13.63 -8.45 -0.48
C HIS A 293 14.78 -8.66 -1.47
N ALA A 294 14.97 -9.88 -1.98
CA ALA A 294 15.96 -10.18 -3.00
C ALA A 294 15.72 -9.37 -4.29
N MET A 295 14.47 -9.33 -4.76
CA MET A 295 14.06 -8.55 -5.92
C MET A 295 14.32 -7.04 -5.72
N MET A 296 13.96 -6.49 -4.56
CA MET A 296 14.17 -5.07 -4.26
C MET A 296 15.66 -4.71 -4.17
N ARG A 297 16.49 -5.59 -3.60
CA ARG A 297 17.95 -5.43 -3.58
C ARG A 297 18.56 -5.53 -4.99
N ALA A 298 18.17 -6.54 -5.76
CA ALA A 298 18.65 -6.72 -7.13
C ALA A 298 18.29 -5.53 -8.05
N ALA A 299 17.16 -4.86 -7.77
CA ALA A 299 16.77 -3.63 -8.46
C ALA A 299 17.50 -2.37 -7.95
N GLY A 300 18.43 -2.49 -7.00
CA GLY A 300 19.16 -1.37 -6.41
C GLY A 300 18.32 -0.45 -5.52
N ILE A 301 17.09 -0.86 -5.17
CA ILE A 301 16.12 -0.02 -4.44
C ILE A 301 16.41 -0.06 -2.94
N THR A 302 16.66 -1.25 -2.39
CA THR A 302 16.87 -1.41 -0.95
C THR A 302 18.26 -1.93 -0.62
N ARG A 303 18.79 -1.48 0.53
CA ARG A 303 20.00 -2.02 1.15
C ARG A 303 19.71 -2.45 2.58
N PRO A 304 20.43 -3.42 3.15
CA PRO A 304 20.36 -3.68 4.58
C PRO A 304 20.90 -2.46 5.35
N PHE A 305 20.30 -2.14 6.49
CA PHE A 305 20.82 -1.09 7.37
C PHE A 305 22.01 -1.64 8.19
N THR A 306 23.15 -0.96 8.12
CA THR A 306 24.41 -1.33 8.78
C THR A 306 24.92 -0.25 9.75
N GLY A 307 24.04 0.65 10.21
CA GLY A 307 24.37 1.75 11.10
C GLY A 307 24.73 3.06 10.40
N ARG A 308 24.85 3.06 9.07
CA ARG A 308 25.19 4.24 8.27
C ARG A 308 24.18 4.50 7.17
N ILE A 309 24.08 5.75 6.74
CA ILE A 309 23.29 6.15 5.58
C ILE A 309 24.21 6.64 4.46
N GLU A 310 23.85 6.26 3.23
CA GLU A 310 24.53 6.65 2.00
C GLU A 310 23.51 7.25 1.04
N SER A 311 23.97 7.99 0.07
CA SER A 311 23.12 8.50 -1.01
C SER A 311 23.25 7.59 -2.24
N TRP A 312 22.12 7.16 -2.80
CA TRP A 312 22.05 6.49 -4.10
C TRP A 312 20.72 6.78 -4.77
N SER A 313 20.65 6.53 -6.06
CA SER A 313 19.44 6.63 -6.87
C SER A 313 19.11 5.33 -7.56
N TYR A 314 17.84 5.13 -7.91
CA TYR A 314 17.36 3.98 -8.65
C TYR A 314 16.15 4.38 -9.51
N PRO A 315 15.85 3.63 -10.58
CA PRO A 315 14.69 3.90 -11.43
C PRO A 315 13.37 3.66 -10.70
N ILE A 316 12.55 4.71 -10.56
CA ILE A 316 11.19 4.62 -10.02
C ILE A 316 10.29 4.00 -11.09
N ARG A 317 9.48 3.01 -10.72
CA ARG A 317 8.43 2.43 -11.55
C ARG A 317 7.08 2.75 -10.94
N ASP A 318 6.25 3.48 -11.67
CA ASP A 318 4.89 3.75 -11.23
C ASP A 318 3.95 2.62 -11.68
N ASP A 319 4.07 1.50 -10.99
CA ASP A 319 3.20 0.34 -11.22
C ASP A 319 1.74 0.63 -10.82
N THR A 320 1.50 1.57 -9.90
CA THR A 320 0.15 1.97 -9.52
C THR A 320 -0.55 2.71 -10.63
N ALA A 321 0.10 3.71 -11.24
CA ALA A 321 -0.45 4.42 -12.39
C ALA A 321 -0.70 3.47 -13.57
N ARG A 322 0.24 2.54 -13.85
CA ARG A 322 0.08 1.53 -14.91
C ARG A 322 -1.12 0.63 -14.65
N ALA A 323 -1.32 0.17 -13.41
CA ALA A 323 -2.46 -0.66 -13.04
C ALA A 323 -3.78 0.10 -13.12
N GLY A 324 -3.80 1.37 -12.69
CA GLY A 324 -4.96 2.25 -12.79
C GLY A 324 -5.38 2.52 -14.24
N ALA A 325 -4.41 2.84 -15.11
CA ALA A 325 -4.65 3.03 -16.53
C ALA A 325 -5.21 1.77 -17.22
N THR A 326 -4.62 0.59 -16.89
CA THR A 326 -5.12 -0.69 -17.42
C THR A 326 -6.56 -0.95 -16.98
N LEU A 327 -6.86 -0.76 -15.69
CA LEU A 327 -8.21 -0.97 -15.16
C LEU A 327 -9.21 0.00 -15.81
N ARG A 328 -8.87 1.30 -15.92
CA ARG A 328 -9.71 2.29 -16.57
C ARG A 328 -10.02 1.92 -18.03
N ALA A 329 -9.01 1.50 -18.78
CA ALA A 329 -9.20 1.08 -20.18
C ALA A 329 -10.16 -0.13 -20.29
N LEU A 330 -10.02 -1.13 -19.40
CA LEU A 330 -10.95 -2.28 -19.37
C LEU A 330 -12.38 -1.86 -19.05
N VAL A 331 -12.58 -0.95 -18.09
CA VAL A 331 -13.91 -0.42 -17.72
C VAL A 331 -14.55 0.30 -18.88
N LEU A 332 -13.85 1.25 -19.50
CA LEU A 332 -14.36 2.03 -20.63
C LEU A 332 -14.69 1.14 -21.85
N THR A 333 -13.85 0.15 -22.15
CA THR A 333 -14.12 -0.82 -23.23
C THR A 333 -15.39 -1.63 -22.96
N ARG A 334 -15.66 -1.98 -21.70
CA ARG A 334 -16.85 -2.76 -21.32
C ARG A 334 -18.12 -1.93 -21.44
N ILE A 335 -18.10 -0.68 -20.95
CA ILE A 335 -19.24 0.24 -21.02
C ILE A 335 -19.57 0.54 -22.49
N GLY A 336 -18.60 0.91 -23.31
CA GLY A 336 -18.83 1.21 -24.72
C GLY A 336 -19.32 0.02 -25.58
N ARG A 337 -19.11 -1.23 -25.10
CA ARG A 337 -19.74 -2.43 -25.71
C ARG A 337 -21.17 -2.64 -25.25
N GLY A 338 -21.49 -2.26 -24.00
CA GLY A 338 -22.86 -2.37 -23.45
C GLY A 338 -23.84 -1.36 -24.04
N GLU A 339 -23.37 -0.20 -24.49
CA GLU A 339 -24.17 0.82 -25.18
C GLU A 339 -24.49 0.45 -26.64
N ARG A 340 -23.83 -0.57 -27.21
CA ARG A 340 -24.02 -1.03 -28.61
C ARG A 340 -24.79 -2.36 -28.70
N ALA A 341 -25.19 -2.93 -27.58
CA ALA A 341 -26.01 -4.16 -27.51
C ALA A 341 -27.41 -3.85 -26.99
#